data_61fbf2683535a4c9107f4227ae2cea1c
#
_entry.id   61fbf2683535a4c9107f4227ae2cea1c
#
_cell.length_a   1.000
_cell.length_b   1.000
_cell.length_c   1.000
_cell.angle_alpha   90.00
_cell.angle_beta   90.00
_cell.angle_gamma   90.00
#
_symmetry.space_group_name_H-M   'P 1'
#
loop_
_entity.id
_entity.type
_entity.pdbx_description
1 polymer ?
#
loop_
_entity_poly.entity_id
_entity_poly.type
_entity_poly.pdbx_seq_one_letter_code
_entity_poly.pdbx_strand_id
1 'polypeptide(L)'
;MIEIDILNKLNAPTREERLANLKEILKATEFPPMVPQYINNHIHTTYSFSPYSPTAAVYAARMEGLCTAGIIDHDSISGAREFLAAAELVGMPVTVGMECRVSMDSTAMQSKRTNNPIRSASAT
;
A
#
# COMPACT_ATOMS: atom_id res chain seq x y z
N MET A 1 -13.67 3.65 6.60
CA MET A 1 -13.49 4.17 5.21
C MET A 1 -13.00 5.61 5.28
N ILE A 2 -12.07 6.00 4.42
CA ILE A 2 -11.59 7.38 4.34
C ILE A 2 -12.67 8.27 3.71
N GLU A 3 -12.89 9.46 4.28
CA GLU A 3 -13.73 10.47 3.65
C GLU A 3 -13.10 10.91 2.32
N ILE A 4 -13.96 11.21 1.33
CA ILE A 4 -13.50 11.51 -0.03
C ILE A 4 -12.59 12.74 -0.08
N ASP A 5 -12.87 13.75 0.71
CA ASP A 5 -12.05 14.98 0.74
C ASP A 5 -10.64 14.70 1.28
N ILE A 6 -10.54 13.86 2.32
CA ILE A 6 -9.26 13.43 2.87
C ILE A 6 -8.51 12.57 1.86
N LEU A 7 -9.20 11.62 1.22
CA LEU A 7 -8.60 10.78 0.20
C LEU A 7 -8.02 11.61 -0.96
N ASN A 8 -8.76 12.61 -1.43
CA ASN A 8 -8.28 13.49 -2.49
C ASN A 8 -7.01 14.24 -2.10
N LYS A 9 -6.91 14.72 -0.87
CA LYS A 9 -5.71 15.39 -0.36
C LYS A 9 -4.54 14.43 -0.24
N LEU A 10 -4.79 13.20 0.20
CA LEU A 10 -3.75 12.18 0.36
C LEU A 10 -3.38 11.49 -0.96
N ASN A 11 -4.15 11.74 -2.02
CA ASN A 11 -3.84 11.31 -3.39
C ASN A 11 -3.38 12.49 -4.28
N ALA A 12 -2.90 13.58 -3.70
CA ALA A 12 -2.38 14.73 -4.44
C ALA A 12 -1.31 14.30 -5.47
N PRO A 13 -1.04 15.10 -6.51
CA PRO A 13 -0.18 14.68 -7.62
C PRO A 13 1.26 14.31 -7.24
N THR A 14 1.84 14.97 -6.24
CA THR A 14 3.23 14.69 -5.84
C THR A 14 3.30 14.09 -4.44
N ARG A 15 4.34 13.29 -4.22
CA ARG A 15 4.65 12.70 -2.92
C ARG A 15 4.81 13.77 -1.84
N GLU A 16 5.46 14.86 -2.17
CA GLU A 16 5.71 15.98 -1.27
C GLU A 16 4.40 16.62 -0.81
N GLU A 17 3.46 16.82 -1.73
CA GLU A 17 2.13 17.36 -1.42
C GLU A 17 1.34 16.37 -0.55
N ARG A 18 1.39 15.09 -0.87
CA ARG A 18 0.68 14.07 -0.10
C ARG A 18 1.15 14.01 1.35
N LEU A 19 2.47 14.03 1.55
CA LEU A 19 3.05 14.01 2.90
C LEU A 19 2.77 15.31 3.67
N ALA A 20 2.83 16.45 2.99
CA ALA A 20 2.48 17.74 3.59
C ALA A 20 0.99 17.78 4.00
N ASN A 21 0.12 17.29 3.14
CA ASN A 21 -1.32 17.20 3.44
C ASN A 21 -1.58 16.26 4.63
N LEU A 22 -0.85 15.15 4.71
CA LEU A 22 -0.95 14.25 5.85
C LEU A 22 -0.59 14.96 7.16
N LYS A 23 0.50 15.70 7.19
CA LYS A 23 0.91 16.47 8.37
C LYS A 23 -0.19 17.43 8.84
N GLU A 24 -0.85 18.13 7.90
CA GLU A 24 -1.94 19.04 8.23
C GLU A 24 -3.16 18.28 8.77
N ILE A 25 -3.53 17.18 8.13
CA ILE A 25 -4.66 16.36 8.56
C ILE A 25 -4.43 15.81 9.98
N LEU A 26 -3.21 15.39 10.28
CA LEU A 26 -2.88 14.81 11.59
C LEU A 26 -3.03 15.78 12.75
N LYS A 27 -2.95 17.09 12.52
CA LYS A 27 -3.16 18.10 13.55
C LYS A 27 -4.56 18.05 14.16
N ALA A 28 -5.55 17.58 13.41
CA ALA A 28 -6.96 17.51 13.82
C ALA A 28 -7.47 16.06 13.90
N THR A 29 -6.60 15.08 13.79
CA THR A 29 -6.99 13.66 13.74
C THR A 29 -6.76 13.00 15.10
N GLU A 30 -7.80 12.33 15.61
CA GLU A 30 -7.67 11.36 16.70
C GLU A 30 -7.76 9.97 16.09
N PHE A 31 -6.70 9.18 16.23
CA PHE A 31 -6.70 7.80 15.77
C PHE A 31 -7.33 6.87 16.80
N PRO A 32 -8.05 5.83 16.36
CA PRO A 32 -8.45 4.76 17.25
C PRO A 32 -7.22 4.04 17.80
N PRO A 33 -7.35 3.33 18.93
CA PRO A 33 -6.25 2.52 19.45
C PRO A 33 -5.79 1.48 18.41
N MET A 34 -4.50 1.21 18.37
CA MET A 34 -3.98 0.09 17.59
C MET A 34 -4.44 -1.22 18.25
N VAL A 35 -4.96 -2.13 17.44
CA VAL A 35 -5.38 -3.46 17.90
C VAL A 35 -4.27 -4.45 17.56
N PRO A 36 -3.64 -5.11 18.56
CA PRO A 36 -2.47 -5.96 18.30
C PRO A 36 -2.70 -7.09 17.28
N GLN A 37 -3.95 -7.55 17.15
CA GLN A 37 -4.30 -8.61 16.22
C GLN A 37 -4.57 -8.10 14.80
N TYR A 38 -4.65 -6.79 14.59
CA TYR A 38 -4.97 -6.22 13.29
C TYR A 38 -3.69 -5.93 12.52
N ILE A 39 -3.38 -6.82 11.60
CA ILE A 39 -2.17 -6.76 10.77
C ILE A 39 -2.57 -6.96 9.32
N ASN A 40 -2.07 -6.11 8.43
CA ASN A 40 -2.17 -6.33 6.98
C ASN A 40 -0.83 -5.99 6.33
N ASN A 41 -0.06 -7.01 6.00
CA ASN A 41 1.24 -6.89 5.36
C ASN A 41 1.17 -7.06 3.83
N HIS A 42 -0.01 -6.97 3.23
CA HIS A 42 -0.18 -7.15 1.78
C HIS A 42 -1.09 -6.05 1.23
N ILE A 43 -0.58 -4.82 1.20
CA ILE A 43 -1.32 -3.65 0.73
C ILE A 43 -0.73 -3.17 -0.59
N HIS A 44 -1.58 -3.03 -1.60
CA HIS A 44 -1.23 -2.43 -2.89
C HIS A 44 -1.54 -0.93 -2.88
N THR A 45 -0.77 -0.16 -3.65
CA THR A 45 -0.96 1.27 -3.79
C THR A 45 -1.22 1.66 -5.25
N THR A 46 -1.27 2.96 -5.52
CA THR A 46 -1.43 3.48 -6.90
C THR A 46 -0.33 3.01 -7.86
N TYR A 47 0.77 2.49 -7.35
CA TYR A 47 1.81 1.87 -8.17
C TYR A 47 1.42 0.47 -8.66
N SER A 48 0.34 -0.11 -8.17
CA SER A 48 -0.11 -1.45 -8.55
C SER A 48 -1.62 -1.62 -8.42
N PHE A 49 -2.37 -0.77 -9.12
CA PHE A 49 -3.81 -0.90 -9.33
C PHE A 49 -4.71 -0.64 -8.12
N SER A 50 -4.21 0.00 -7.08
CA SER A 50 -5.04 0.46 -5.97
C SER A 50 -5.38 1.95 -6.13
N PRO A 51 -6.54 2.41 -5.66
CA PRO A 51 -6.90 3.82 -5.67
C PRO A 51 -6.19 4.65 -4.60
N TYR A 52 -5.44 4.02 -3.69
CA TYR A 52 -4.78 4.71 -2.60
C TYR A 52 -3.30 4.94 -2.90
N SER A 53 -2.85 6.20 -2.77
CA SER A 53 -1.42 6.48 -2.73
C SER A 53 -0.77 5.78 -1.52
N PRO A 54 0.56 5.62 -1.49
CA PRO A 54 1.21 5.09 -0.28
C PRO A 54 0.83 5.85 0.99
N THR A 55 0.75 7.18 0.92
CA THR A 55 0.33 8.03 2.05
C THR A 55 -1.11 7.74 2.47
N ALA A 56 -2.04 7.66 1.52
CA ALA A 56 -3.44 7.36 1.79
C ALA A 56 -3.61 5.96 2.38
N ALA A 57 -2.85 4.98 1.89
CA ALA A 57 -2.90 3.61 2.40
C ALA A 57 -2.47 3.53 3.86
N VAL A 58 -1.41 4.23 4.24
CA VAL A 58 -0.95 4.29 5.64
C VAL A 58 -2.00 4.95 6.52
N TYR A 59 -2.56 6.08 6.10
CA TYR A 59 -3.61 6.76 6.86
C TYR A 59 -4.83 5.86 7.05
N ALA A 60 -5.30 5.21 5.99
CA ALA A 60 -6.44 4.28 6.06
C ALA A 60 -6.17 3.12 7.02
N ALA A 61 -4.99 2.51 6.93
CA ALA A 61 -4.59 1.42 7.82
C ALA A 61 -4.60 1.86 9.29
N ARG A 62 -4.05 3.05 9.57
CA ARG A 62 -4.02 3.57 10.94
C ARG A 62 -5.43 3.89 11.47
N MET A 63 -6.31 4.42 10.60
CA MET A 63 -7.70 4.71 10.96
C MET A 63 -8.51 3.44 11.26
N GLU A 64 -8.15 2.31 10.63
CA GLU A 64 -8.79 1.01 10.91
C GLU A 64 -8.23 0.31 12.15
N GLY A 65 -7.27 0.93 12.83
CA GLY A 65 -6.69 0.38 14.04
C GLY A 65 -5.60 -0.69 13.81
N LEU A 66 -5.06 -0.79 12.60
CA LEU A 66 -3.97 -1.71 12.36
C LEU A 66 -2.74 -1.36 13.20
N CYS A 67 -2.12 -2.36 13.79
CA CYS A 67 -0.87 -2.18 14.51
C CYS A 67 0.35 -2.33 13.60
N THR A 68 0.20 -2.97 12.45
CA THR A 68 1.25 -3.09 11.43
C THR A 68 0.61 -3.15 10.05
N ALA A 69 1.22 -2.47 9.09
CA ALA A 69 0.83 -2.52 7.69
C ALA A 69 2.06 -2.79 6.81
N GLY A 70 1.85 -3.37 5.64
CA GLY A 70 2.95 -3.66 4.71
C GLY A 70 2.57 -3.33 3.28
N ILE A 71 3.45 -2.63 2.58
CA ILE A 71 3.30 -2.36 1.15
C ILE A 71 3.89 -3.52 0.35
N ILE A 72 3.10 -4.04 -0.58
CA ILE A 72 3.49 -5.14 -1.49
C ILE A 72 2.96 -4.83 -2.88
N ASP A 73 3.57 -3.89 -3.58
CA ASP A 73 3.16 -3.58 -4.93
C ASP A 73 3.70 -4.60 -5.94
N HIS A 74 3.00 -4.75 -7.06
CA HIS A 74 3.43 -5.65 -8.13
C HIS A 74 4.65 -5.07 -8.85
N ASP A 75 5.74 -5.84 -8.88
CA ASP A 75 6.95 -5.55 -9.66
C ASP A 75 7.56 -4.17 -9.40
N SER A 76 7.27 -3.54 -8.25
CA SER A 76 7.72 -2.19 -7.93
C SER A 76 7.94 -1.99 -6.45
N ILE A 77 8.96 -1.21 -6.12
CA ILE A 77 9.20 -0.68 -4.77
C ILE A 77 9.15 0.86 -4.76
N SER A 78 8.61 1.46 -5.82
CA SER A 78 8.62 2.92 -5.98
C SER A 78 7.84 3.66 -4.89
N GLY A 79 6.83 3.03 -4.31
CA GLY A 79 6.05 3.61 -3.22
C GLY A 79 6.64 3.43 -1.82
N ALA A 80 7.74 2.67 -1.69
CA ALA A 80 8.26 2.27 -0.38
C ALA A 80 8.69 3.45 0.49
N ARG A 81 9.44 4.38 -0.07
CA ARG A 81 9.95 5.54 0.69
C ARG A 81 8.81 6.43 1.19
N GLU A 82 7.83 6.67 0.35
CA GLU A 82 6.65 7.44 0.75
C GLU A 82 5.86 6.72 1.83
N PHE A 83 5.67 5.41 1.67
CA PHE A 83 4.97 4.56 2.66
C PHE A 83 5.67 4.62 4.02
N LEU A 84 6.99 4.49 4.05
CA LEU A 84 7.79 4.60 5.27
C LEU A 84 7.67 5.97 5.92
N ALA A 85 7.76 7.04 5.12
CA ALA A 85 7.64 8.41 5.63
C ALA A 85 6.26 8.68 6.24
N ALA A 86 5.20 8.23 5.57
CA ALA A 86 3.83 8.36 6.08
C ALA A 86 3.64 7.55 7.37
N ALA A 87 4.18 6.34 7.43
CA ALA A 87 4.12 5.48 8.61
C ALA A 87 4.80 6.12 9.82
N GLU A 88 5.93 6.77 9.60
CA GLU A 88 6.63 7.51 10.66
C GLU A 88 5.76 8.65 11.20
N LEU A 89 5.07 9.37 10.31
CA LEU A 89 4.18 10.47 10.70
C LEU A 89 3.01 10.00 11.57
N VAL A 90 2.44 8.84 11.27
CA VAL A 90 1.30 8.30 12.05
C VAL A 90 1.74 7.41 13.21
N GLY A 91 3.03 7.13 13.35
CA GLY A 91 3.58 6.32 14.43
C GLY A 91 3.24 4.83 14.35
N MET A 92 3.17 4.27 13.15
CA MET A 92 2.82 2.85 12.94
C MET A 92 4.01 2.08 12.35
N PRO A 93 4.39 0.94 12.94
CA PRO A 93 5.38 0.06 12.33
C PRO A 93 4.88 -0.50 11.00
N VAL A 94 5.75 -0.58 10.02
CA VAL A 94 5.38 -1.09 8.69
C VAL A 94 6.44 -2.03 8.15
N THR A 95 6.05 -2.81 7.14
CA THR A 95 6.94 -3.67 6.36
C THR A 95 6.91 -3.25 4.90
N VAL A 96 7.96 -3.58 4.17
CA VAL A 96 8.09 -3.28 2.75
C VAL A 96 8.48 -4.54 2.02
N GLY A 97 7.80 -4.82 0.94
CA GLY A 97 8.09 -5.94 0.07
C GLY A 97 7.66 -5.66 -1.35
N MET A 98 7.76 -6.66 -2.20
CA MET A 98 7.37 -6.58 -3.60
C MET A 98 6.77 -7.91 -4.04
N GLU A 99 5.66 -7.86 -4.75
CA GLU A 99 5.05 -9.05 -5.35
C GLU A 99 5.59 -9.23 -6.77
N CYS A 100 6.53 -10.15 -6.94
CA CYS A 100 7.18 -10.34 -8.22
C CYS A 100 6.43 -11.32 -9.11
N ARG A 101 6.27 -10.96 -10.38
CA ARG A 101 5.87 -11.89 -11.42
C ARG A 101 7.10 -12.54 -12.00
N VAL A 102 7.04 -13.84 -12.18
CA VAL A 102 8.17 -14.63 -12.72
C VAL A 102 7.72 -15.43 -13.94
N SER A 103 8.65 -15.62 -14.88
CA SER A 103 8.40 -16.50 -16.01
C SER A 103 8.60 -17.95 -15.60
N MET A 104 7.70 -18.81 -16.07
CA MET A 104 7.79 -20.26 -15.90
C MET A 104 8.29 -20.96 -17.15
N ASP A 105 8.78 -20.22 -18.16
CA ASP A 105 9.04 -20.75 -19.51
C ASP A 105 10.13 -21.80 -19.57
N SER A 106 11.09 -21.80 -18.64
CA SER A 106 12.16 -22.79 -18.56
C SER A 106 12.00 -23.77 -17.40
N THR A 107 10.79 -23.90 -16.87
CA THR A 107 10.50 -24.73 -15.70
C THR A 107 9.48 -25.83 -16.02
N ALA A 108 9.31 -26.78 -15.10
CA ALA A 108 8.27 -27.80 -15.17
C ALA A 108 6.85 -27.20 -15.12
N MET A 109 6.71 -25.95 -14.74
CA MET A 109 5.43 -25.24 -14.66
C MET A 109 5.07 -24.51 -15.97
N GLN A 110 5.93 -24.58 -16.98
CA GLN A 110 5.62 -24.01 -18.31
C GLN A 110 4.30 -24.59 -18.83
N SER A 111 3.47 -23.73 -19.41
CA SER A 111 2.14 -24.08 -19.94
C SER A 111 1.10 -24.49 -18.90
N LYS A 112 1.44 -24.54 -17.62
CA LYS A 112 0.49 -24.85 -16.56
C LYS A 112 -0.20 -23.59 -16.07
N ARG A 113 -1.46 -23.76 -15.70
CA ARG A 113 -2.25 -22.67 -15.12
C ARG A 113 -1.77 -22.35 -13.71
N THR A 114 -1.61 -21.05 -13.42
CA THR A 114 -1.23 -20.55 -12.10
C THR A 114 -2.38 -19.74 -11.50
N ASN A 115 -2.27 -19.39 -10.23
CA ASN A 115 -3.29 -18.57 -9.56
C ASN A 115 -3.25 -17.08 -9.96
N ASN A 116 -2.28 -16.68 -10.76
CA ASN A 116 -2.17 -15.29 -11.22
C ASN A 116 -2.96 -15.13 -12.54
N PRO A 117 -4.09 -14.40 -12.55
CA PRO A 117 -4.91 -14.23 -13.75
C PRO A 117 -4.16 -13.57 -14.91
N ILE A 118 -3.28 -12.61 -14.61
CA ILE A 118 -2.47 -11.93 -15.63
C ILE A 118 -1.49 -12.92 -16.24
N ARG A 119 -0.85 -13.72 -15.42
CA ARG A 119 0.10 -14.75 -15.88
C ARG A 119 -0.59 -15.83 -16.71
N SER A 120 -1.78 -16.24 -16.32
CA SER A 120 -2.55 -17.22 -17.06
C SER A 120 -2.92 -16.70 -18.45
N ALA A 121 -3.25 -15.41 -18.58
CA ALA A 121 -3.55 -14.80 -19.86
C ALA A 121 -2.31 -14.68 -20.77
N SER A 122 -1.14 -14.42 -20.19
CA SER A 122 0.11 -14.27 -20.95
C SER A 122 0.77 -15.60 -21.33
N ALA A 123 0.38 -16.69 -20.69
CA ALA A 123 0.90 -18.03 -21.00
C ALA A 123 0.25 -18.66 -22.25
N THR A 124 -0.72 -17.99 -22.86
CA THR A 124 -1.28 -18.37 -24.14
C THR A 124 -0.55 -17.66 -25.26
#